data_e7ca694655bd53742ff02b21748d9d08
#
_entry.id   e7ca694655bd53742ff02b21748d9d08
#
_cell.length_a   1.000
_cell.length_b   1.000
_cell.length_c   1.000
_cell.angle_alpha   90.00
_cell.angle_beta   90.00
_cell.angle_gamma   90.00
#
_symmetry.space_group_name_H-M   'P 1'
#
loop_
_entity.id
_entity.type
_entity.pdbx_description
1 polymer ?
#
loop_
_entity_poly.entity_id
_entity_poly.type
_entity_poly.pdbx_seq_one_letter_code
_entity_poly.pdbx_strand_id
1 'polypeptide(L)'
;RRALDYLVGFNISPILWTKLPGSKSAGRVQSVALKLITEREHEIESFDPEEFWTLSINFQDDKKRTIVSSISQLNGKKIEKFSFRNKNEIDNAIAEIKDKKFNITDISSKVVSRNPSGPFTTSTLQQVASSRLGFGASRTMQIAQRLYQGIEIDGETIGLITYMRTDGTNLSVDAISDFRDFVKNNYGNDYLPEKPLNYSGKKAKNAQEAHEAIRPTDISRTPDTLKKYLSSDQQKLYNLIWGRALSSQMETAKFDRNTITITADDNATICKTSGSVLKFDGFLKVFPNPNKDDDEDILPAMTKGPINIESLIDEQHFTQPPPRYSEASLVKKLEELGIGRPSTYASIISTIANRGYAEILNKRFFPTDRGKLIS
;
A
#
# COMPACT_ATOMS: atom_id res chain seq x y z
N ARG A 1 27.80 -9.99 14.83
CA ARG A 1 26.37 -10.34 14.93
C ARG A 1 26.17 -11.64 15.70
N ARG A 2 26.79 -12.74 15.27
CA ARG A 2 26.66 -14.06 15.93
C ARG A 2 26.96 -14.01 17.42
N ALA A 3 28.05 -13.32 17.84
CA ALA A 3 28.40 -13.15 19.24
C ALA A 3 27.32 -12.37 20.03
N LEU A 4 26.74 -11.31 19.46
CA LEU A 4 25.67 -10.56 20.10
C LEU A 4 24.37 -11.37 20.22
N ASP A 5 24.02 -12.14 19.18
CA ASP A 5 22.82 -12.99 19.21
C ASP A 5 22.98 -14.09 20.28
N TYR A 6 24.18 -14.63 20.38
CA TYR A 6 24.54 -15.61 21.44
C TYR A 6 24.43 -14.98 22.82
N LEU A 7 25.12 -13.84 23.06
CA LEU A 7 25.13 -13.16 24.37
C LEU A 7 23.70 -12.74 24.80
N VAL A 8 22.90 -12.13 23.91
CA VAL A 8 21.55 -11.73 24.25
C VAL A 8 20.67 -12.95 24.53
N GLY A 9 20.70 -13.97 23.65
CA GLY A 9 19.89 -15.17 23.81
C GLY A 9 20.22 -15.95 25.09
N PHE A 10 21.48 -16.16 25.39
CA PHE A 10 21.92 -16.94 26.53
C PHE A 10 21.84 -16.21 27.89
N ASN A 11 21.96 -14.90 27.89
CA ASN A 11 21.85 -14.14 29.16
C ASN A 11 20.39 -13.81 29.50
N ILE A 12 19.53 -13.51 28.51
CA ILE A 12 18.16 -13.09 28.78
C ILE A 12 17.21 -14.29 28.88
N SER A 13 17.38 -15.33 28.05
CA SER A 13 16.46 -16.47 28.07
C SER A 13 16.36 -17.20 29.40
N PRO A 14 17.48 -17.46 30.17
CA PRO A 14 17.40 -18.07 31.50
C PRO A 14 16.64 -17.21 32.51
N ILE A 15 16.76 -15.87 32.41
CA ILE A 15 16.00 -14.94 33.28
C ILE A 15 14.52 -15.10 33.02
N LEU A 16 14.12 -15.20 31.72
CA LEU A 16 12.73 -15.43 31.37
C LEU A 16 12.19 -16.76 31.89
N TRP A 17 12.97 -17.82 31.86
CA TRP A 17 12.55 -19.13 32.38
C TRP A 17 12.29 -19.15 33.89
N THR A 18 13.09 -18.38 34.61
CA THR A 18 12.97 -18.29 36.08
C THR A 18 11.89 -17.30 36.54
N LYS A 19 11.75 -16.18 35.85
CA LYS A 19 10.83 -15.10 36.21
C LYS A 19 9.44 -15.21 35.61
N LEU A 20 9.32 -15.83 34.41
CA LEU A 20 8.10 -15.98 33.67
C LEU A 20 7.92 -17.44 33.21
N PRO A 21 7.35 -18.31 34.03
CA PRO A 21 7.13 -19.72 33.70
C PRO A 21 6.38 -19.90 32.37
N GLY A 22 6.89 -20.81 31.53
CA GLY A 22 6.37 -21.05 30.20
C GLY A 22 6.87 -20.12 29.09
N SER A 23 7.69 -19.13 29.41
CA SER A 23 8.43 -18.33 28.42
C SER A 23 9.54 -19.16 27.78
N LYS A 24 9.74 -19.01 26.45
CA LYS A 24 10.68 -19.86 25.71
C LYS A 24 12.06 -19.22 25.56
N SER A 25 12.14 -18.05 24.96
CA SER A 25 13.42 -17.35 24.84
C SER A 25 13.23 -15.89 24.37
N ALA A 26 14.23 -15.07 24.67
CA ALA A 26 14.41 -13.76 24.07
C ALA A 26 15.42 -13.84 22.91
N GLY A 27 15.37 -12.84 22.02
CA GLY A 27 16.35 -12.69 20.94
C GLY A 27 16.35 -11.28 20.42
N ARG A 28 17.53 -10.81 20.04
CA ARG A 28 17.80 -9.42 19.69
C ARG A 28 16.80 -8.79 18.72
N VAL A 29 16.41 -9.49 17.66
CA VAL A 29 15.49 -8.96 16.65
C VAL A 29 14.03 -9.28 16.98
N GLN A 30 13.74 -10.49 17.46
CA GLN A 30 12.38 -10.89 17.81
C GLN A 30 11.81 -10.09 18.99
N SER A 31 12.63 -9.76 19.99
CA SER A 31 12.18 -8.96 21.13
C SER A 31 11.86 -7.52 20.71
N VAL A 32 12.64 -6.95 19.77
CA VAL A 32 12.31 -5.63 19.21
C VAL A 32 11.04 -5.66 18.36
N ALA A 33 10.84 -6.72 17.57
CA ALA A 33 9.59 -6.86 16.81
C ALA A 33 8.37 -7.05 17.73
N LEU A 34 8.52 -7.80 18.83
CA LEU A 34 7.48 -7.92 19.85
C LEU A 34 7.22 -6.57 20.52
N LYS A 35 8.26 -5.81 20.86
CA LYS A 35 8.12 -4.47 21.42
C LYS A 35 7.31 -3.54 20.51
N LEU A 36 7.55 -3.55 19.20
CA LEU A 36 6.74 -2.77 18.26
C LEU A 36 5.25 -3.15 18.30
N ILE A 37 4.95 -4.44 18.45
CA ILE A 37 3.56 -4.92 18.56
C ILE A 37 2.93 -4.46 19.86
N THR A 38 3.65 -4.54 20.99
CA THR A 38 3.13 -4.13 22.30
C THR A 38 3.01 -2.62 22.43
N GLU A 39 3.95 -1.84 21.90
CA GLU A 39 3.85 -0.38 21.84
C GLU A 39 2.62 0.04 21.04
N ARG A 40 2.36 -0.61 19.89
CA ARG A 40 1.16 -0.36 19.09
C ARG A 40 -0.12 -0.69 19.86
N GLU A 41 -0.15 -1.76 20.63
CA GLU A 41 -1.30 -2.09 21.47
C GLU A 41 -1.53 -1.02 22.54
N HIS A 42 -0.45 -0.55 23.17
CA HIS A 42 -0.53 0.53 24.15
C HIS A 42 -1.05 1.85 23.52
N GLU A 43 -0.56 2.19 22.31
CA GLU A 43 -1.08 3.34 21.55
C GLU A 43 -2.60 3.21 21.30
N ILE A 44 -3.08 2.00 21.01
CA ILE A 44 -4.50 1.72 20.76
C ILE A 44 -5.31 1.81 22.07
N GLU A 45 -4.82 1.20 23.15
CA GLU A 45 -5.48 1.18 24.46
C GLU A 45 -5.55 2.56 25.12
N SER A 46 -4.56 3.41 24.87
CA SER A 46 -4.50 4.80 25.39
C SER A 46 -5.09 5.84 24.45
N PHE A 47 -5.59 5.42 23.28
CA PHE A 47 -6.11 6.36 22.29
C PHE A 47 -7.46 6.94 22.75
N ASP A 48 -7.55 8.25 22.76
CA ASP A 48 -8.79 8.98 23.02
C ASP A 48 -9.41 9.46 21.70
N PRO A 49 -10.57 8.93 21.28
CA PRO A 49 -11.21 9.31 20.03
C PRO A 49 -11.71 10.78 20.07
N GLU A 50 -11.23 11.59 19.15
CA GLU A 50 -11.69 12.97 18.98
C GLU A 50 -12.83 13.03 17.96
N GLU A 51 -13.94 13.66 18.34
CA GLU A 51 -15.11 13.88 17.47
C GLU A 51 -14.82 14.96 16.44
N PHE A 52 -15.26 14.73 15.21
CA PHE A 52 -15.30 15.74 14.17
C PHE A 52 -16.46 15.48 13.21
N TRP A 53 -16.88 16.52 12.52
CA TRP A 53 -17.98 16.47 11.56
C TRP A 53 -17.49 16.88 10.18
N THR A 54 -18.10 16.28 9.16
CA THR A 54 -17.91 16.69 7.76
C THR A 54 -19.21 17.15 7.17
N LEU A 55 -19.15 18.08 6.24
CA LEU A 55 -20.30 18.59 5.51
C LEU A 55 -20.06 18.45 4.01
N SER A 56 -20.92 17.70 3.38
CA SER A 56 -20.98 17.56 1.93
C SER A 56 -22.27 18.16 1.40
N ILE A 57 -22.23 18.70 0.22
CA ILE A 57 -23.38 19.32 -0.46
C ILE A 57 -23.65 18.57 -1.75
N ASN A 58 -24.87 18.06 -1.88
CA ASN A 58 -25.37 17.59 -3.15
C ASN A 58 -25.89 18.79 -3.92
N PHE A 59 -25.29 19.04 -5.07
CA PHE A 59 -25.72 20.07 -5.99
C PHE A 59 -26.41 19.44 -7.20
N GLN A 60 -27.43 20.12 -7.71
CA GLN A 60 -28.13 19.72 -8.93
C GLN A 60 -28.22 20.92 -9.90
N ASP A 61 -27.91 20.66 -11.18
CA ASP A 61 -28.08 21.64 -12.23
C ASP A 61 -29.47 21.59 -12.85
N ASP A 62 -29.79 22.53 -13.75
CA ASP A 62 -31.07 22.63 -14.45
C ASP A 62 -31.42 21.39 -15.32
N LYS A 63 -30.42 20.58 -15.64
CA LYS A 63 -30.57 19.32 -16.38
C LYS A 63 -30.72 18.10 -15.47
N LYS A 64 -30.92 18.33 -14.17
CA LYS A 64 -31.01 17.28 -13.11
C LYS A 64 -29.76 16.41 -12.95
N ARG A 65 -28.59 16.93 -13.35
CA ARG A 65 -27.31 16.25 -13.08
C ARG A 65 -26.87 16.62 -11.67
N THR A 66 -26.48 15.63 -10.88
CA THR A 66 -26.07 15.82 -9.49
C THR A 66 -24.58 15.63 -9.32
N ILE A 67 -23.99 16.43 -8.43
CA ILE A 67 -22.60 16.27 -7.96
C ILE A 67 -22.52 16.47 -6.45
N VAL A 68 -21.73 15.61 -5.80
CA VAL A 68 -21.41 15.76 -4.38
C VAL A 68 -20.12 16.56 -4.27
N SER A 69 -20.14 17.59 -3.45
CA SER A 69 -18.97 18.45 -3.22
C SER A 69 -18.71 18.63 -1.73
N SER A 70 -17.45 18.59 -1.35
CA SER A 70 -17.04 18.95 0.02
C SER A 70 -16.78 20.45 0.12
N ILE A 71 -17.07 21.05 1.25
CA ILE A 71 -16.76 22.45 1.52
C ILE A 71 -15.26 22.57 1.78
N SER A 72 -14.60 23.39 0.99
CA SER A 72 -13.17 23.68 1.14
C SER A 72 -12.91 25.01 1.88
N GLN A 73 -13.89 25.93 1.82
CA GLN A 73 -13.82 27.24 2.49
C GLN A 73 -15.22 27.68 2.86
N LEU A 74 -15.40 28.22 4.06
CA LEU A 74 -16.61 28.81 4.56
C LEU A 74 -16.30 30.21 5.13
N ASN A 75 -17.02 31.24 4.67
CA ASN A 75 -16.81 32.64 5.07
C ASN A 75 -15.34 33.09 5.01
N GLY A 76 -14.64 32.70 3.96
CA GLY A 76 -13.22 33.02 3.76
C GLY A 76 -12.25 32.17 4.59
N LYS A 77 -12.71 31.31 5.48
CA LYS A 77 -11.87 30.41 6.28
C LYS A 77 -11.79 29.03 5.65
N LYS A 78 -10.56 28.51 5.51
CA LYS A 78 -10.33 27.15 5.03
C LYS A 78 -10.93 26.13 6.00
N ILE A 79 -11.66 25.16 5.47
CA ILE A 79 -12.18 24.03 6.24
C ILE A 79 -11.12 22.92 6.30
N GLU A 80 -10.82 22.51 7.53
CA GLU A 80 -9.91 21.43 7.86
C GLU A 80 -10.64 20.33 8.62
N LYS A 81 -10.00 19.19 8.86
CA LYS A 81 -10.61 18.03 9.50
C LYS A 81 -11.37 18.34 10.78
N PHE A 82 -10.84 19.21 11.63
CA PHE A 82 -11.40 19.57 12.92
C PHE A 82 -12.05 20.95 12.94
N SER A 83 -12.48 21.47 11.80
CA SER A 83 -13.20 22.75 11.73
C SER A 83 -14.59 22.68 12.37
N PHE A 84 -15.19 21.50 12.41
CA PHE A 84 -16.46 21.23 13.08
C PHE A 84 -16.27 20.10 14.09
N ARG A 85 -16.31 20.43 15.39
CA ARG A 85 -15.99 19.50 16.48
C ARG A 85 -17.23 18.95 17.19
N ASN A 86 -18.40 19.50 16.90
CA ASN A 86 -19.67 19.12 17.54
C ASN A 86 -20.85 19.46 16.63
N LYS A 87 -22.02 18.90 17.00
CA LYS A 87 -23.26 19.08 16.25
C LYS A 87 -23.65 20.55 16.09
N ASN A 88 -23.46 21.38 17.12
CA ASN A 88 -23.85 22.79 17.05
C ASN A 88 -23.05 23.58 16.00
N GLU A 89 -21.76 23.29 15.86
CA GLU A 89 -20.89 23.97 14.88
C GLU A 89 -21.32 23.60 13.45
N ILE A 90 -21.65 22.33 13.19
CA ILE A 90 -22.12 21.90 11.88
C ILE A 90 -23.51 22.44 11.55
N ASP A 91 -24.43 22.48 12.53
CA ASP A 91 -25.77 23.03 12.34
C ASP A 91 -25.73 24.55 12.04
N ASN A 92 -24.83 25.29 12.67
CA ASN A 92 -24.56 26.68 12.32
C ASN A 92 -24.06 26.85 10.90
N ALA A 93 -23.11 26.00 10.48
CA ALA A 93 -22.58 25.99 9.11
C ALA A 93 -23.68 25.67 8.09
N ILE A 94 -24.54 24.70 8.37
CA ILE A 94 -25.71 24.35 7.55
C ILE A 94 -26.65 25.54 7.43
N ALA A 95 -26.98 26.21 8.53
CA ALA A 95 -27.86 27.38 8.54
C ALA A 95 -27.27 28.52 7.70
N GLU A 96 -25.97 28.74 7.75
CA GLU A 96 -25.30 29.77 6.94
C GLU A 96 -25.29 29.47 5.44
N ILE A 97 -25.28 28.20 5.06
CA ILE A 97 -25.07 27.76 3.66
C ILE A 97 -26.40 27.60 2.93
N LYS A 98 -27.44 27.16 3.62
CA LYS A 98 -28.68 26.69 3.02
C LYS A 98 -29.37 27.73 2.11
N ASP A 99 -29.26 29.01 2.42
CA ASP A 99 -29.90 30.11 1.71
C ASP A 99 -29.00 30.80 0.68
N LYS A 100 -27.71 30.37 0.55
CA LYS A 100 -26.77 30.92 -0.41
C LYS A 100 -27.05 30.39 -1.82
N LYS A 101 -26.78 31.25 -2.82
CA LYS A 101 -26.82 30.87 -4.23
C LYS A 101 -25.45 30.48 -4.70
N PHE A 102 -25.37 29.39 -5.42
CA PHE A 102 -24.10 28.83 -5.88
C PHE A 102 -23.96 28.86 -7.39
N ASN A 103 -22.73 29.02 -7.85
CA ASN A 103 -22.35 28.93 -9.26
C ASN A 103 -21.13 28.01 -9.42
N ILE A 104 -21.12 27.24 -10.49
CA ILE A 104 -19.90 26.59 -10.96
C ILE A 104 -19.03 27.69 -11.57
N THR A 105 -18.00 28.10 -10.86
CA THR A 105 -17.11 29.20 -11.26
C THR A 105 -15.92 28.71 -12.07
N ASP A 106 -15.44 27.49 -11.79
CA ASP A 106 -14.33 26.92 -12.54
C ASP A 106 -14.48 25.42 -12.76
N ILE A 107 -14.04 24.99 -13.95
CA ILE A 107 -13.90 23.58 -14.33
C ILE A 107 -12.52 23.46 -14.94
N SER A 108 -11.60 22.82 -14.21
CA SER A 108 -10.24 22.61 -14.67
C SER A 108 -9.96 21.14 -14.90
N SER A 109 -9.16 20.84 -15.90
CA SER A 109 -8.67 19.50 -16.21
C SER A 109 -7.16 19.49 -16.20
N LYS A 110 -6.57 18.50 -15.50
CA LYS A 110 -5.12 18.33 -15.42
C LYS A 110 -4.74 16.88 -15.62
N VAL A 111 -3.77 16.64 -16.49
CA VAL A 111 -3.17 15.31 -16.62
C VAL A 111 -2.31 15.01 -15.40
N VAL A 112 -2.64 13.91 -14.72
CA VAL A 112 -1.87 13.39 -13.57
C VAL A 112 -1.25 12.07 -14.00
N SER A 113 0.06 11.94 -13.77
CA SER A 113 0.81 10.72 -14.09
C SER A 113 1.01 9.88 -12.85
N ARG A 114 0.84 8.56 -12.97
CA ARG A 114 1.21 7.56 -11.96
C ARG A 114 2.36 6.74 -12.49
N ASN A 115 3.47 6.75 -11.78
CA ASN A 115 4.66 6.01 -12.17
C ASN A 115 4.58 4.54 -11.73
N PRO A 116 5.16 3.62 -12.51
CA PRO A 116 5.32 2.25 -12.08
C PRO A 116 6.24 2.17 -10.85
N SER A 117 5.98 1.21 -10.01
CA SER A 117 6.88 0.92 -8.89
C SER A 117 7.99 -0.03 -9.32
N GLY A 118 9.15 0.04 -8.66
CA GLY A 118 10.29 -0.84 -8.93
C GLY A 118 9.98 -2.34 -8.75
N PRO A 119 10.83 -3.21 -9.28
CA PRO A 119 10.71 -4.65 -9.08
C PRO A 119 10.79 -5.00 -7.59
N PHE A 120 10.39 -6.21 -7.23
CA PHE A 120 10.29 -6.60 -5.83
C PHE A 120 11.63 -6.78 -5.14
N THR A 121 11.71 -6.27 -3.92
CA THR A 121 12.59 -6.77 -2.85
C THR A 121 11.86 -7.86 -2.06
N THR A 122 12.54 -8.57 -1.17
CA THR A 122 11.89 -9.53 -0.24
C THR A 122 10.77 -8.88 0.55
N SER A 123 11.02 -7.70 1.10
CA SER A 123 10.04 -6.97 1.92
C SER A 123 8.81 -6.57 1.12
N THR A 124 9.01 -5.95 -0.04
CA THR A 124 7.89 -5.51 -0.89
C THR A 124 7.11 -6.68 -1.49
N LEU A 125 7.78 -7.81 -1.80
CA LEU A 125 7.10 -9.04 -2.22
C LEU A 125 6.17 -9.56 -1.10
N GLN A 126 6.66 -9.67 0.14
CA GLN A 126 5.85 -10.11 1.27
C GLN A 126 4.66 -9.17 1.53
N GLN A 127 4.86 -7.87 1.44
CA GLN A 127 3.80 -6.88 1.60
C GLN A 127 2.70 -7.03 0.55
N VAL A 128 3.08 -7.10 -0.73
CA VAL A 128 2.12 -7.16 -1.83
C VAL A 128 1.47 -8.55 -1.94
N ALA A 129 2.21 -9.64 -1.67
CA ALA A 129 1.63 -10.99 -1.59
C ALA A 129 0.60 -11.10 -0.45
N SER A 130 0.86 -10.47 0.69
CA SER A 130 -0.10 -10.42 1.81
C SER A 130 -1.36 -9.62 1.45
N SER A 131 -1.22 -8.46 0.84
CA SER A 131 -2.37 -7.60 0.50
C SER A 131 -3.20 -8.15 -0.67
N ARG A 132 -2.56 -8.62 -1.75
CA ARG A 132 -3.23 -9.07 -2.97
C ARG A 132 -3.64 -10.54 -2.97
N LEU A 133 -2.81 -11.41 -2.39
CA LEU A 133 -3.01 -12.86 -2.42
C LEU A 133 -3.42 -13.43 -1.06
N GLY A 134 -3.33 -12.65 0.01
CA GLY A 134 -3.58 -13.12 1.38
C GLY A 134 -2.51 -14.10 1.88
N PHE A 135 -1.31 -14.10 1.28
CA PHE A 135 -0.23 -14.99 1.69
C PHE A 135 0.56 -14.36 2.85
N GLY A 136 0.71 -15.09 3.95
CA GLY A 136 1.62 -14.69 5.03
C GLY A 136 3.08 -14.73 4.58
N ALA A 137 3.95 -14.04 5.33
CA ALA A 137 5.37 -13.91 4.98
C ALA A 137 6.07 -15.27 4.80
N SER A 138 5.83 -16.21 5.71
CA SER A 138 6.43 -17.56 5.63
C SER A 138 5.96 -18.34 4.40
N ARG A 139 4.64 -18.32 4.09
CA ARG A 139 4.09 -18.97 2.89
C ARG A 139 4.66 -18.35 1.62
N THR A 140 4.72 -17.03 1.55
CA THR A 140 5.31 -16.30 0.42
C THR A 140 6.75 -16.75 0.16
N MET A 141 7.57 -16.81 1.20
CA MET A 141 8.97 -17.22 1.05
C MET A 141 9.15 -18.70 0.71
N GLN A 142 8.29 -19.59 1.21
CA GLN A 142 8.31 -21.01 0.83
C GLN A 142 7.99 -21.22 -0.65
N ILE A 143 6.97 -20.51 -1.16
CA ILE A 143 6.60 -20.58 -2.58
C ILE A 143 7.70 -19.97 -3.44
N ALA A 144 8.23 -18.79 -3.07
CA ALA A 144 9.32 -18.14 -3.78
C ALA A 144 10.58 -19.03 -3.81
N GLN A 145 10.90 -19.74 -2.71
CA GLN A 145 12.00 -20.68 -2.65
C GLN A 145 11.85 -21.82 -3.68
N ARG A 146 10.64 -22.37 -3.83
CA ARG A 146 10.36 -23.40 -4.81
C ARG A 146 10.50 -22.89 -6.24
N LEU A 147 9.98 -21.69 -6.53
CA LEU A 147 10.12 -21.05 -7.84
C LEU A 147 11.59 -20.77 -8.20
N TYR A 148 12.42 -20.44 -7.21
CA TYR A 148 13.85 -20.23 -7.39
C TYR A 148 14.63 -21.54 -7.59
N GLN A 149 14.36 -22.56 -6.76
CA GLN A 149 15.09 -23.84 -6.80
C GLN A 149 14.81 -24.63 -8.09
N GLY A 150 13.65 -24.40 -8.67
CA GLY A 150 13.28 -24.97 -9.96
C GLY A 150 11.96 -25.70 -9.93
N ILE A 151 11.32 -25.66 -11.07
CA ILE A 151 10.07 -26.35 -11.40
C ILE A 151 10.40 -27.28 -12.59
N GLU A 152 9.85 -28.46 -12.57
CA GLU A 152 9.98 -29.40 -13.69
C GLU A 152 9.12 -28.92 -14.86
N ILE A 153 9.76 -28.64 -16.00
CA ILE A 153 9.15 -28.17 -17.23
C ILE A 153 9.72 -29.00 -18.38
N ASP A 154 8.86 -29.80 -19.00
CA ASP A 154 9.21 -30.64 -20.15
C ASP A 154 10.47 -31.54 -19.92
N GLY A 155 10.65 -32.03 -18.68
CA GLY A 155 11.74 -32.91 -18.26
C GLY A 155 13.00 -32.21 -17.77
N GLU A 156 13.01 -30.88 -17.71
CA GLU A 156 14.11 -30.07 -17.16
C GLU A 156 13.67 -29.33 -15.89
N THR A 157 14.56 -29.24 -14.90
CA THR A 157 14.34 -28.42 -13.69
C THR A 157 14.83 -26.99 -13.93
N ILE A 158 13.89 -26.05 -13.97
CA ILE A 158 14.17 -24.66 -14.32
C ILE A 158 13.79 -23.72 -13.17
N GLY A 159 14.77 -22.92 -12.71
CA GLY A 159 14.54 -21.82 -11.79
C GLY A 159 13.81 -20.67 -12.48
N LEU A 160 12.64 -20.32 -12.00
CA LEU A 160 11.74 -19.36 -12.66
C LEU A 160 11.94 -17.92 -12.21
N ILE A 161 12.58 -17.69 -11.06
CA ILE A 161 12.82 -16.36 -10.51
C ILE A 161 14.27 -16.22 -10.05
N THR A 162 14.75 -14.99 -9.96
CA THR A 162 16.02 -14.65 -9.31
C THR A 162 15.96 -14.92 -7.81
N TYR A 163 17.10 -14.83 -7.13
CA TYR A 163 17.18 -15.10 -5.69
C TYR A 163 16.25 -14.18 -4.87
N MET A 164 15.33 -14.78 -4.13
CA MET A 164 14.22 -14.09 -3.48
C MET A 164 14.59 -13.40 -2.16
N ARG A 165 15.81 -13.53 -1.65
CA ARG A 165 16.25 -12.84 -0.42
C ARG A 165 17.16 -11.69 -0.76
N THR A 166 16.58 -10.60 -1.18
CA THR A 166 17.28 -9.39 -1.64
C THR A 166 16.60 -8.13 -1.11
N ASP A 167 17.39 -7.10 -0.85
CA ASP A 167 16.95 -5.72 -0.63
C ASP A 167 17.24 -4.82 -1.85
N GLY A 168 17.78 -5.41 -2.93
CA GLY A 168 18.06 -4.73 -4.19
C GLY A 168 16.81 -4.52 -5.04
N THR A 169 16.76 -3.40 -5.75
CA THR A 169 15.76 -3.08 -6.78
C THR A 169 16.34 -2.97 -8.17
N ASN A 170 17.64 -3.27 -8.33
CA ASN A 170 18.33 -3.19 -9.61
C ASN A 170 17.97 -4.40 -10.48
N LEU A 171 17.89 -4.17 -11.77
CA LEU A 171 17.83 -5.19 -12.81
C LEU A 171 19.15 -5.21 -13.56
N SER A 172 19.56 -6.38 -14.06
CA SER A 172 20.71 -6.47 -14.97
C SER A 172 20.41 -5.77 -16.29
N VAL A 173 21.45 -5.37 -17.01
CA VAL A 173 21.31 -4.71 -18.31
C VAL A 173 20.58 -5.61 -19.30
N ASP A 174 20.91 -6.91 -19.32
CA ASP A 174 20.28 -7.90 -20.19
C ASP A 174 18.79 -8.04 -19.88
N ALA A 175 18.42 -8.15 -18.59
CA ALA A 175 17.02 -8.23 -18.18
C ALA A 175 16.22 -6.97 -18.55
N ILE A 176 16.82 -5.79 -18.44
CA ILE A 176 16.19 -4.54 -18.89
C ILE A 176 15.94 -4.58 -20.39
N SER A 177 16.92 -5.04 -21.18
CA SER A 177 16.78 -5.19 -22.64
C SER A 177 15.64 -6.14 -22.98
N ASP A 178 15.64 -7.33 -22.39
CA ASP A 178 14.64 -8.37 -22.64
C ASP A 178 13.23 -7.89 -22.28
N PHE A 179 13.08 -7.18 -21.15
CA PHE A 179 11.79 -6.64 -20.73
C PHE A 179 11.31 -5.57 -21.70
N ARG A 180 12.19 -4.68 -22.14
CA ARG A 180 11.87 -3.62 -23.08
C ARG A 180 11.47 -4.17 -24.45
N ASP A 181 12.19 -5.18 -24.94
CA ASP A 181 11.86 -5.89 -26.18
C ASP A 181 10.51 -6.62 -26.05
N PHE A 182 10.26 -7.27 -24.92
CA PHE A 182 8.98 -7.90 -24.65
C PHE A 182 7.81 -6.88 -24.63
N VAL A 183 7.99 -5.72 -23.96
CA VAL A 183 6.99 -4.64 -23.97
C VAL A 183 6.73 -4.13 -25.38
N LYS A 184 7.78 -3.85 -26.13
CA LYS A 184 7.68 -3.37 -27.51
C LYS A 184 6.91 -4.33 -28.41
N ASN A 185 7.23 -5.63 -28.32
CA ASN A 185 6.66 -6.65 -29.19
C ASN A 185 5.21 -7.03 -28.84
N ASN A 186 4.81 -6.96 -27.56
CA ASN A 186 3.51 -7.42 -27.08
C ASN A 186 2.51 -6.29 -26.79
N TYR A 187 3.01 -5.08 -26.50
CA TYR A 187 2.16 -3.94 -26.11
C TYR A 187 2.34 -2.72 -27.03
N GLY A 188 3.44 -2.64 -27.75
CA GLY A 188 3.72 -1.54 -28.67
C GLY A 188 4.61 -0.44 -28.06
N ASN A 189 5.04 0.49 -28.93
CA ASN A 189 5.97 1.55 -28.55
C ASN A 189 5.41 2.55 -27.54
N ASP A 190 4.09 2.77 -27.52
CA ASP A 190 3.43 3.72 -26.60
C ASP A 190 3.57 3.27 -25.13
N TYR A 191 3.75 1.96 -24.89
CA TYR A 191 3.95 1.40 -23.55
C TYR A 191 5.42 1.37 -23.13
N LEU A 192 6.33 1.79 -24.00
CA LEU A 192 7.77 1.74 -23.76
C LEU A 192 8.31 3.14 -23.46
N PRO A 193 8.80 3.42 -22.23
CA PRO A 193 9.44 4.70 -21.93
C PRO A 193 10.67 4.92 -22.83
N GLU A 194 10.96 6.18 -23.17
CA GLU A 194 12.11 6.54 -24.01
C GLU A 194 13.43 5.97 -23.45
N LYS A 195 13.58 6.03 -22.12
CA LYS A 195 14.78 5.53 -21.41
C LYS A 195 14.39 4.43 -20.44
N PRO A 196 15.30 3.48 -20.16
CA PRO A 196 15.12 2.50 -19.10
C PRO A 196 14.82 3.19 -17.75
N LEU A 197 13.83 2.65 -17.02
CA LEU A 197 13.50 3.15 -15.69
C LEU A 197 14.47 2.54 -14.67
N ASN A 198 15.04 3.39 -13.83
CA ASN A 198 16.01 3.00 -12.81
C ASN A 198 15.43 3.26 -11.41
N TYR A 199 15.52 2.26 -10.54
CA TYR A 199 14.97 2.30 -9.18
C TYR A 199 16.05 2.25 -8.09
N SER A 200 17.32 2.46 -8.46
CA SER A 200 18.41 2.58 -7.50
C SER A 200 18.18 3.83 -6.63
N GLY A 201 17.47 3.65 -5.53
CA GLY A 201 17.29 4.65 -4.49
C GLY A 201 18.56 4.89 -3.67
N LYS A 202 18.55 5.87 -2.75
CA LYS A 202 19.61 6.04 -1.75
C LYS A 202 19.85 4.71 -1.05
N LYS A 203 21.03 4.12 -1.23
CA LYS A 203 21.42 2.87 -0.56
C LYS A 203 21.11 3.03 0.93
N ALA A 204 20.32 2.13 1.48
CA ALA A 204 20.14 2.04 2.92
C ALA A 204 21.53 1.97 3.56
N LYS A 205 21.76 2.71 4.66
CA LYS A 205 23.06 2.90 5.34
C LYS A 205 23.82 1.60 5.66
N ASN A 206 23.21 0.42 5.41
CA ASN A 206 23.74 -0.91 5.66
C ASN A 206 23.31 -1.93 4.57
N ALA A 207 23.09 -1.51 3.32
CA ALA A 207 22.80 -2.44 2.23
C ALA A 207 23.96 -3.43 2.10
N GLN A 208 23.67 -4.70 2.25
CA GLN A 208 24.57 -5.78 1.86
C GLN A 208 24.60 -5.85 0.34
N GLU A 209 25.70 -6.41 -0.20
CA GLU A 209 25.99 -6.54 -1.64
C GLU A 209 24.77 -6.50 -2.57
N ALA A 210 24.91 -5.77 -3.67
CA ALA A 210 23.87 -5.50 -4.65
C ALA A 210 23.37 -6.79 -5.33
N HIS A 211 22.52 -7.54 -4.62
CA HIS A 211 21.73 -8.58 -5.25
C HIS A 211 20.73 -7.93 -6.20
N GLU A 212 20.47 -8.58 -7.30
CA GLU A 212 19.43 -8.20 -8.24
C GLU A 212 18.04 -8.26 -7.56
N ALA A 213 17.08 -7.50 -8.07
CA ALA A 213 15.69 -7.58 -7.65
C ALA A 213 15.07 -8.96 -7.95
N ILE A 214 13.94 -9.24 -7.30
CA ILE A 214 13.15 -10.45 -7.59
C ILE A 214 12.42 -10.25 -8.92
N ARG A 215 12.78 -11.04 -9.92
CA ARG A 215 12.20 -11.01 -11.27
C ARG A 215 12.12 -12.41 -11.88
N PRO A 216 11.38 -12.63 -12.95
CA PRO A 216 11.49 -13.86 -13.73
C PRO A 216 12.91 -13.99 -14.34
N THR A 217 13.41 -15.20 -14.41
CA THR A 217 14.70 -15.50 -15.07
C THR A 217 14.62 -15.33 -16.58
N ASP A 218 13.43 -15.56 -17.13
CA ASP A 218 13.11 -15.43 -18.54
C ASP A 218 11.71 -14.82 -18.69
N ILE A 219 11.63 -13.62 -19.26
CA ILE A 219 10.36 -12.87 -19.40
C ILE A 219 9.41 -13.52 -20.41
N SER A 220 9.92 -14.30 -21.36
CA SER A 220 9.11 -15.00 -22.35
C SER A 220 8.25 -16.12 -21.75
N ARG A 221 8.63 -16.60 -20.57
CA ARG A 221 7.86 -17.56 -19.77
C ARG A 221 6.72 -16.85 -19.06
N THR A 222 5.68 -16.56 -19.80
CA THR A 222 4.52 -15.84 -19.25
C THR A 222 3.76 -16.71 -18.22
N PRO A 223 3.02 -16.09 -17.29
CA PRO A 223 2.18 -16.85 -16.35
C PRO A 223 1.23 -17.84 -17.03
N ASP A 224 0.73 -17.51 -18.22
CA ASP A 224 -0.20 -18.39 -18.97
C ASP A 224 0.50 -19.63 -19.52
N THR A 225 1.70 -19.49 -20.05
CA THR A 225 2.49 -20.63 -20.58
C THR A 225 2.90 -21.59 -19.48
N LEU A 226 3.10 -21.11 -18.26
CA LEU A 226 3.52 -21.90 -17.11
C LEU A 226 2.35 -22.53 -16.32
N LYS A 227 1.10 -22.18 -16.65
CA LYS A 227 -0.09 -22.61 -15.89
C LYS A 227 -0.17 -24.12 -15.68
N LYS A 228 0.21 -24.91 -16.65
CA LYS A 228 0.15 -26.38 -16.57
C LYS A 228 1.22 -27.02 -15.67
N TYR A 229 2.29 -26.28 -15.34
CA TYR A 229 3.42 -26.77 -14.54
C TYR A 229 3.38 -26.27 -13.08
N LEU A 230 2.63 -25.20 -12.80
CA LEU A 230 2.61 -24.53 -11.51
C LEU A 230 1.38 -24.91 -10.69
N SER A 231 1.55 -25.13 -9.40
CA SER A 231 0.42 -25.16 -8.48
C SER A 231 -0.29 -23.80 -8.43
N SER A 232 -1.54 -23.76 -7.99
CA SER A 232 -2.31 -22.50 -7.90
C SER A 232 -1.58 -21.39 -7.14
N ASP A 233 -0.93 -21.72 -6.02
CA ASP A 233 -0.18 -20.75 -5.22
C ASP A 233 1.08 -20.27 -5.93
N GLN A 234 1.81 -21.19 -6.56
CA GLN A 234 3.01 -20.85 -7.35
C GLN A 234 2.63 -19.96 -8.53
N GLN A 235 1.54 -20.27 -9.23
CA GLN A 235 1.06 -19.44 -10.33
C GLN A 235 0.68 -18.03 -9.88
N LYS A 236 -0.04 -17.89 -8.77
CA LYS A 236 -0.41 -16.58 -8.23
C LYS A 236 0.82 -15.74 -7.87
N LEU A 237 1.79 -16.34 -7.19
CA LEU A 237 3.01 -15.64 -6.80
C LEU A 237 3.90 -15.31 -8.01
N TYR A 238 4.04 -16.25 -8.95
CA TYR A 238 4.79 -16.02 -10.17
C TYR A 238 4.17 -14.89 -11.00
N ASN A 239 2.84 -14.89 -11.19
CA ASN A 239 2.13 -13.82 -11.89
C ASN A 239 2.39 -12.45 -11.23
N LEU A 240 2.37 -12.41 -9.91
CA LEU A 240 2.66 -11.19 -9.16
C LEU A 240 4.09 -10.68 -9.40
N ILE A 241 5.09 -11.59 -9.38
CA ILE A 241 6.50 -11.27 -9.61
C ILE A 241 6.72 -10.84 -11.05
N TRP A 242 6.21 -11.62 -12.01
CA TRP A 242 6.33 -11.36 -13.45
C TRP A 242 5.70 -10.01 -13.82
N GLY A 243 4.46 -9.79 -13.40
CA GLY A 243 3.75 -8.56 -13.70
C GLY A 243 4.44 -7.33 -13.10
N ARG A 244 4.95 -7.41 -11.87
CA ARG A 244 5.67 -6.32 -11.21
C ARG A 244 7.01 -6.00 -11.90
N ALA A 245 7.76 -7.03 -12.27
CA ALA A 245 9.04 -6.87 -12.93
C ALA A 245 8.87 -6.25 -14.32
N LEU A 246 7.94 -6.76 -15.14
CA LEU A 246 7.66 -6.21 -16.46
C LEU A 246 7.14 -4.78 -16.39
N SER A 247 6.14 -4.54 -15.53
CA SER A 247 5.53 -3.21 -15.35
C SER A 247 6.54 -2.16 -14.90
N SER A 248 7.62 -2.55 -14.23
CA SER A 248 8.69 -1.64 -13.81
C SER A 248 9.45 -1.02 -14.99
N GLN A 249 9.35 -1.57 -16.19
CA GLN A 249 9.97 -1.04 -17.41
C GLN A 249 8.93 -0.51 -18.42
N MET A 250 7.68 -0.25 -17.96
CA MET A 250 6.61 0.27 -18.80
C MET A 250 6.36 1.76 -18.56
N GLU A 251 5.68 2.39 -19.52
CA GLU A 251 5.31 3.80 -19.48
C GLU A 251 4.33 4.10 -18.32
N THR A 252 4.34 5.35 -17.85
CA THR A 252 3.47 5.86 -16.79
C THR A 252 2.01 5.79 -17.19
N ALA A 253 1.13 5.47 -16.25
CA ALA A 253 -0.31 5.64 -16.45
C ALA A 253 -0.69 7.12 -16.36
N LYS A 254 -1.62 7.56 -17.22
CA LYS A 254 -2.07 8.96 -17.29
C LYS A 254 -3.57 9.03 -17.01
N PHE A 255 -3.94 9.97 -16.14
CA PHE A 255 -5.32 10.22 -15.75
C PHE A 255 -5.65 11.68 -16.05
N ASP A 256 -6.82 11.93 -16.61
CA ASP A 256 -7.38 13.28 -16.68
C ASP A 256 -8.13 13.52 -15.36
N ARG A 257 -7.55 14.35 -14.48
CA ARG A 257 -8.19 14.77 -13.25
C ARG A 257 -8.96 16.06 -13.47
N ASN A 258 -10.28 15.96 -13.39
CA ASN A 258 -11.19 17.08 -13.47
C ASN A 258 -11.49 17.59 -12.06
N THR A 259 -11.46 18.91 -11.91
CA THR A 259 -11.84 19.57 -10.64
C THR A 259 -12.90 20.63 -10.96
N ILE A 260 -14.02 20.55 -10.26
CA ILE A 260 -15.11 21.52 -10.34
C ILE A 260 -15.07 22.37 -9.07
N THR A 261 -14.99 23.67 -9.24
CA THR A 261 -15.07 24.66 -8.15
C THR A 261 -16.43 25.34 -8.21
N ILE A 262 -17.13 25.30 -7.08
CA ILE A 262 -18.47 25.89 -6.90
C ILE A 262 -18.32 26.96 -5.84
N THR A 263 -18.73 28.19 -6.17
CA THR A 263 -18.57 29.34 -5.29
C THR A 263 -19.94 29.94 -4.99
N ALA A 264 -20.18 30.26 -3.75
CA ALA A 264 -21.39 30.97 -3.34
C ALA A 264 -21.35 32.44 -3.77
N ASP A 265 -22.50 33.10 -3.75
CA ASP A 265 -22.69 34.53 -4.09
C ASP A 265 -21.92 35.49 -3.18
N ASP A 266 -21.50 35.05 -1.98
CA ASP A 266 -20.63 35.78 -1.06
C ASP A 266 -19.14 35.78 -1.50
N ASN A 267 -18.77 34.98 -2.49
CA ASN A 267 -17.38 34.70 -2.90
C ASN A 267 -16.45 34.18 -1.80
N ALA A 268 -16.98 33.88 -0.62
CA ALA A 268 -16.25 33.46 0.57
C ALA A 268 -16.52 31.99 0.95
N THR A 269 -17.57 31.40 0.35
CA THR A 269 -17.91 29.98 0.54
C THR A 269 -17.61 29.21 -0.76
N ILE A 270 -16.69 28.25 -0.66
CA ILE A 270 -16.17 27.51 -1.82
C ILE A 270 -16.29 26.02 -1.57
N CYS A 271 -16.91 25.30 -2.49
CA CYS A 271 -16.97 23.85 -2.52
C CYS A 271 -16.12 23.33 -3.68
N LYS A 272 -15.53 22.15 -3.50
CA LYS A 272 -14.74 21.49 -4.54
C LYS A 272 -15.09 20.02 -4.63
N THR A 273 -15.14 19.53 -5.85
CA THR A 273 -15.17 18.11 -6.13
C THR A 273 -14.16 17.79 -7.22
N SER A 274 -13.59 16.60 -7.21
CA SER A 274 -12.67 16.17 -8.25
C SER A 274 -12.89 14.70 -8.56
N GLY A 275 -12.80 14.39 -9.83
CA GLY A 275 -12.83 13.03 -10.33
C GLY A 275 -11.65 12.76 -11.25
N SER A 276 -11.40 11.51 -11.55
CA SER A 276 -10.30 11.08 -12.41
C SER A 276 -10.82 10.09 -13.45
N VAL A 277 -10.37 10.23 -14.67
CA VAL A 277 -10.67 9.28 -15.76
C VAL A 277 -9.35 8.77 -16.31
N LEU A 278 -9.23 7.45 -16.44
CA LEU A 278 -8.05 6.82 -17.03
C LEU A 278 -7.96 7.21 -18.52
N LYS A 279 -6.86 7.87 -18.89
CA LYS A 279 -6.56 8.28 -20.27
C LYS A 279 -5.65 7.31 -20.99
N PHE A 280 -4.65 6.82 -20.26
CA PHE A 280 -3.69 5.84 -20.76
C PHE A 280 -3.30 4.92 -19.61
N ASP A 281 -3.49 3.62 -19.77
CA ASP A 281 -3.28 2.63 -18.71
C ASP A 281 -1.80 2.35 -18.42
N GLY A 282 -0.90 2.52 -19.40
CA GLY A 282 0.53 2.34 -19.21
C GLY A 282 0.86 1.03 -18.50
N PHE A 283 1.66 1.09 -17.44
CA PHE A 283 2.05 -0.08 -16.64
C PHE A 283 0.87 -0.81 -15.98
N LEU A 284 -0.27 -0.14 -15.77
CA LEU A 284 -1.47 -0.76 -15.19
C LEU A 284 -2.05 -1.86 -16.08
N LYS A 285 -1.74 -1.85 -17.37
CA LYS A 285 -2.09 -2.92 -18.31
C LYS A 285 -1.62 -4.29 -17.85
N VAL A 286 -0.44 -4.35 -17.26
CA VAL A 286 0.21 -5.59 -16.80
C VAL A 286 0.07 -5.77 -15.29
N PHE A 287 0.11 -4.68 -14.54
CA PHE A 287 0.05 -4.70 -13.09
C PHE A 287 -1.05 -3.76 -12.59
N PRO A 288 -2.32 -4.14 -12.76
CA PRO A 288 -3.46 -3.30 -12.40
C PRO A 288 -3.52 -3.03 -10.89
N ASN A 289 -4.12 -1.90 -10.51
CA ASN A 289 -4.44 -1.64 -9.11
C ASN A 289 -5.56 -2.60 -8.66
N PRO A 290 -5.45 -3.25 -7.48
CA PRO A 290 -6.53 -4.11 -6.97
C PRO A 290 -7.82 -3.33 -6.66
N ASN A 291 -7.71 -2.05 -6.33
CA ASN A 291 -8.85 -1.16 -6.04
C ASN A 291 -9.15 -0.34 -7.30
N LYS A 292 -9.80 -0.95 -8.28
CA LYS A 292 -10.19 -0.27 -9.54
C LYS A 292 -11.10 0.94 -9.29
N ASP A 293 -11.93 0.89 -8.26
CA ASP A 293 -12.87 1.96 -7.91
C ASP A 293 -12.16 3.26 -7.47
N ASP A 294 -10.91 3.17 -6.99
CA ASP A 294 -10.10 4.35 -6.63
C ASP A 294 -9.49 5.06 -7.87
N ASP A 295 -9.54 4.44 -9.04
CA ASP A 295 -8.87 4.95 -10.25
C ASP A 295 -9.81 5.72 -11.18
N GLU A 296 -11.13 5.51 -11.08
CA GLU A 296 -12.12 6.17 -11.92
C GLU A 296 -13.30 6.71 -11.09
N ASP A 297 -13.19 7.97 -10.70
CA ASP A 297 -14.30 8.74 -10.14
C ASP A 297 -14.78 9.71 -11.22
N ILE A 298 -15.76 9.26 -12.00
CA ILE A 298 -16.23 9.98 -13.20
C ILE A 298 -17.22 11.04 -12.76
N LEU A 299 -16.81 12.31 -12.85
CA LEU A 299 -17.73 13.42 -12.67
C LEU A 299 -18.64 13.58 -13.90
N PRO A 300 -19.92 13.90 -13.69
CA PRO A 300 -20.80 14.24 -14.80
C PRO A 300 -20.29 15.48 -15.55
N ALA A 301 -20.54 15.54 -16.84
CA ALA A 301 -20.15 16.68 -17.67
C ALA A 301 -20.98 17.92 -17.26
N MET A 302 -20.39 18.79 -16.44
CA MET A 302 -21.00 20.03 -15.96
C MET A 302 -20.59 21.21 -16.82
N THR A 303 -21.34 22.31 -16.73
CA THR A 303 -21.04 23.59 -17.37
C THR A 303 -21.00 24.70 -16.33
N LYS A 304 -20.17 25.73 -16.56
CA LYS A 304 -20.15 26.94 -15.70
C LYS A 304 -21.53 27.59 -15.69
N GLY A 305 -21.97 28.05 -14.52
CA GLY A 305 -23.28 28.71 -14.36
C GLY A 305 -23.94 28.33 -13.03
N PRO A 306 -25.21 28.74 -12.84
CA PRO A 306 -25.95 28.48 -11.61
C PRO A 306 -26.11 26.99 -11.32
N ILE A 307 -26.08 26.66 -10.03
CA ILE A 307 -26.33 25.31 -9.53
C ILE A 307 -27.05 25.40 -8.19
N ASN A 308 -28.00 24.51 -7.96
CA ASN A 308 -28.85 24.54 -6.78
C ASN A 308 -28.42 23.49 -5.76
N ILE A 309 -28.59 23.82 -4.47
CA ILE A 309 -28.46 22.84 -3.40
C ILE A 309 -29.65 21.89 -3.48
N GLU A 310 -29.41 20.60 -3.64
CA GLU A 310 -30.40 19.54 -3.54
C GLU A 310 -30.53 19.06 -2.08
N SER A 311 -29.38 18.80 -1.44
CA SER A 311 -29.33 18.39 -0.03
C SER A 311 -27.98 18.72 0.60
N LEU A 312 -28.00 18.87 1.91
CA LEU A 312 -26.84 19.03 2.77
C LEU A 312 -26.68 17.73 3.58
N ILE A 313 -25.49 17.15 3.58
CA ILE A 313 -25.20 15.89 4.26
C ILE A 313 -24.12 16.16 5.30
N ASP A 314 -24.48 16.08 6.55
CA ASP A 314 -23.56 16.13 7.68
C ASP A 314 -23.30 14.74 8.22
N GLU A 315 -22.05 14.43 8.50
CA GLU A 315 -21.65 13.13 9.02
C GLU A 315 -20.77 13.30 10.25
N GLN A 316 -21.12 12.57 11.31
CA GLN A 316 -20.33 12.47 12.53
C GLN A 316 -19.23 11.44 12.36
N HIS A 317 -18.03 11.80 12.73
CA HIS A 317 -16.87 10.93 12.70
C HIS A 317 -16.10 10.99 14.02
N PHE A 318 -15.37 9.94 14.30
CA PHE A 318 -14.39 9.89 15.38
C PHE A 318 -13.03 9.51 14.81
N THR A 319 -11.97 10.12 15.32
CA THR A 319 -10.62 9.67 14.98
C THR A 319 -10.44 8.21 15.41
N GLN A 320 -9.69 7.45 14.62
CA GLN A 320 -9.44 6.04 14.88
C GLN A 320 -7.99 5.85 15.36
N PRO A 321 -7.76 4.93 16.29
CA PRO A 321 -6.39 4.59 16.67
C PRO A 321 -5.62 4.00 15.49
N PRO A 322 -4.28 4.07 15.54
CA PRO A 322 -3.48 3.43 14.50
C PRO A 322 -3.79 1.93 14.45
N PRO A 323 -3.93 1.34 13.25
CA PRO A 323 -4.29 -0.07 13.13
C PRO A 323 -3.18 -0.98 13.68
N ARG A 324 -3.56 -2.11 14.28
CA ARG A 324 -2.61 -3.17 14.66
C ARG A 324 -1.80 -3.63 13.46
N TYR A 325 -0.57 -4.00 13.68
CA TYR A 325 0.28 -4.51 12.61
C TYR A 325 -0.30 -5.78 11.99
N SER A 326 -0.27 -5.84 10.66
CA SER A 326 -0.33 -7.09 9.90
C SER A 326 1.10 -7.60 9.69
N GLU A 327 1.28 -8.84 9.20
CA GLU A 327 2.61 -9.33 8.81
C GLU A 327 3.28 -8.35 7.82
N ALA A 328 2.55 -7.88 6.82
CA ALA A 328 3.04 -6.94 5.82
C ALA A 328 3.50 -5.61 6.43
N SER A 329 2.67 -5.00 7.29
CA SER A 329 2.99 -3.69 7.89
C SER A 329 4.09 -3.80 8.95
N LEU A 330 4.22 -4.95 9.63
CA LEU A 330 5.32 -5.21 10.55
C LEU A 330 6.65 -5.38 9.80
N VAL A 331 6.66 -6.13 8.69
CA VAL A 331 7.85 -6.24 7.82
C VAL A 331 8.28 -4.88 7.31
N LYS A 332 7.33 -4.07 6.83
CA LYS A 332 7.60 -2.69 6.39
C LYS A 332 8.23 -1.87 7.51
N LYS A 333 7.67 -1.92 8.71
CA LYS A 333 8.19 -1.17 9.87
C LYS A 333 9.58 -1.61 10.28
N LEU A 334 9.84 -2.92 10.28
CA LEU A 334 11.17 -3.47 10.56
C LEU A 334 12.21 -3.00 9.51
N GLU A 335 11.84 -3.00 8.24
CA GLU A 335 12.69 -2.50 7.15
C GLU A 335 13.00 -1.01 7.31
N GLU A 336 11.99 -0.17 7.55
CA GLU A 336 12.15 1.28 7.78
C GLU A 336 13.11 1.58 8.95
N LEU A 337 13.05 0.78 10.01
CA LEU A 337 13.94 0.90 11.18
C LEU A 337 15.31 0.24 10.99
N GLY A 338 15.54 -0.43 9.85
CA GLY A 338 16.77 -1.18 9.59
C GLY A 338 16.94 -2.43 10.47
N ILE A 339 15.84 -2.95 11.04
CA ILE A 339 15.79 -4.10 11.93
C ILE A 339 15.52 -5.37 11.13
N GLY A 340 16.30 -6.41 11.34
CA GLY A 340 16.21 -7.63 10.54
C GLY A 340 16.92 -7.52 9.19
N ARG A 341 16.66 -8.49 8.34
CA ARG A 341 17.18 -8.59 6.97
C ARG A 341 16.20 -9.41 6.12
N PRO A 342 16.29 -9.38 4.79
CA PRO A 342 15.47 -10.21 3.91
C PRO A 342 15.38 -11.69 4.30
N SER A 343 16.48 -12.24 4.85
CA SER A 343 16.54 -13.62 5.30
C SER A 343 15.82 -13.88 6.64
N THR A 344 15.47 -12.87 7.41
CA THR A 344 14.98 -13.02 8.79
C THR A 344 13.55 -12.54 9.02
N TYR A 345 12.95 -11.73 8.14
CA TYR A 345 11.60 -11.19 8.38
C TYR A 345 10.55 -12.29 8.64
N ALA A 346 10.45 -13.28 7.76
CA ALA A 346 9.50 -14.37 7.92
C ALA A 346 9.75 -15.20 9.20
N SER A 347 11.03 -15.45 9.55
CA SER A 347 11.38 -16.20 10.76
C SER A 347 11.10 -15.43 12.06
N ILE A 348 11.25 -14.10 12.05
CA ILE A 348 10.91 -13.25 13.20
C ILE A 348 9.42 -13.35 13.48
N ILE A 349 8.61 -13.17 12.45
CA ILE A 349 7.14 -13.23 12.52
C ILE A 349 6.67 -14.58 13.03
N SER A 350 7.12 -15.67 12.40
CA SER A 350 6.74 -17.03 12.82
C SER A 350 7.23 -17.36 14.23
N THR A 351 8.38 -16.86 14.65
CA THR A 351 8.90 -17.09 15.98
C THR A 351 8.02 -16.44 17.05
N ILE A 352 7.59 -15.20 16.85
CA ILE A 352 6.72 -14.48 17.80
C ILE A 352 5.39 -15.22 17.98
N ALA A 353 4.78 -15.65 16.89
CA ALA A 353 3.52 -16.40 16.90
C ALA A 353 3.68 -17.79 17.53
N ASN A 354 4.69 -18.57 17.10
CA ASN A 354 4.92 -19.94 17.60
C ASN A 354 5.32 -19.99 19.09
N ARG A 355 5.83 -18.90 19.63
CA ARG A 355 6.15 -18.79 21.06
C ARG A 355 4.96 -18.32 21.91
N GLY A 356 3.86 -17.97 21.27
CA GLY A 356 2.67 -17.46 21.94
C GLY A 356 2.91 -16.08 22.58
N TYR A 357 3.79 -15.27 22.00
CA TYR A 357 4.03 -13.88 22.45
C TYR A 357 3.07 -12.89 21.78
N ALA A 358 2.60 -13.23 20.58
CA ALA A 358 1.48 -12.56 19.94
C ALA A 358 0.66 -13.59 19.14
N GLU A 359 -0.62 -13.33 19.02
CA GLU A 359 -1.56 -14.09 18.20
C GLU A 359 -1.90 -13.31 16.93
N ILE A 360 -2.22 -14.04 15.86
CA ILE A 360 -2.68 -13.43 14.61
C ILE A 360 -4.17 -13.69 14.46
N LEU A 361 -4.97 -12.66 14.70
CA LEU A 361 -6.42 -12.69 14.52
C LEU A 361 -6.82 -11.72 13.41
N ASN A 362 -7.63 -12.17 12.48
CA ASN A 362 -8.05 -11.37 11.31
C ASN A 362 -6.87 -10.68 10.59
N LYS A 363 -5.77 -11.43 10.41
CA LYS A 363 -4.52 -10.96 9.81
C LYS A 363 -3.81 -9.81 10.56
N ARG A 364 -4.11 -9.63 11.85
CA ARG A 364 -3.50 -8.61 12.73
C ARG A 364 -2.87 -9.25 13.95
N PHE A 365 -1.73 -8.69 14.39
CA PHE A 365 -1.05 -9.12 15.61
C PHE A 365 -1.72 -8.54 16.86
N PHE A 366 -1.98 -9.40 17.82
CA PHE A 366 -2.42 -9.07 19.16
C PHE A 366 -1.37 -9.60 20.16
N PRO A 367 -0.74 -8.75 20.95
CA PRO A 367 0.19 -9.23 21.97
C PRO A 367 -0.58 -10.00 23.03
N THR A 368 -0.05 -11.13 23.45
CA THR A 368 -0.58 -11.85 24.61
C THR A 368 -0.09 -11.19 25.91
N ASP A 369 -0.69 -11.52 27.06
CA ASP A 369 -0.22 -11.02 28.37
C ASP A 369 1.25 -11.38 28.60
N ARG A 370 1.63 -12.59 28.18
CA ARG A 370 3.05 -13.00 28.20
C ARG A 370 3.92 -12.15 27.27
N GLY A 371 3.43 -11.81 26.10
CA GLY A 371 4.11 -10.93 25.16
C GLY A 371 4.29 -9.53 25.74
N LYS A 372 3.28 -8.98 26.38
CA LYS A 372 3.35 -7.67 27.06
C LYS A 372 4.37 -7.65 28.20
N LEU A 373 4.48 -8.74 28.96
CA LEU A 373 5.45 -8.87 30.06
C LEU A 373 6.90 -9.02 29.59
N ILE A 374 7.14 -9.55 28.38
CA ILE A 374 8.48 -9.82 27.84
C ILE A 374 9.00 -8.63 27.03
N SER A 375 8.15 -7.74 26.57
CA SER A 375 8.53 -6.58 25.78
C SER A 375 9.03 -5.44 26.66
#